data_29275f9d8bf2286cf5efc51ef16d7135
#
_entry.id   29275f9d8bf2286cf5efc51ef16d7135
#
_cell.length_a   1.000
_cell.length_b   1.000
_cell.length_c   1.000
_cell.angle_alpha   90.00
_cell.angle_beta   90.00
_cell.angle_gamma   90.00
#
_symmetry.space_group_name_H-M   'P 1'
#
loop_
_entity.id
_entity.type
_entity.pdbx_description
1 polymer ?
#
loop_
_entity_poly.entity_id
_entity_poly.type
_entity_poly.pdbx_seq_one_letter_code
_entity_poly.pdbx_strand_id
1 'polypeptide(L)'
;MSKIIGIDLGTTNSCVAVMDGGEAKVITNPEGNRTTPSVVAFKNGEKIVGDAAKRQVVTNPNSVISIKRKMGTNEKTTLEGKEYSPQEISAMILQYMKSYAESYLGEPVTKAVITVPAYFNDAQRQATKDAGRIAGLEVERIINEPTAAALAFGIDKTDIEQKVLVYDLGGGTFDVSILDLSDGTFEVLSTAGDNNLGGDDFDNVIVDYMVEVFQKENGINLKNDRMALQRMKEAAEKAKKDLSGMMQTQISLPFISAGASGPLHLEMTLTRAKFEAMTKNLVERTIGPVRQALRDAGLTKNDIHQVLLVGGSTRIPAVQEAVRNELGKEPNKSVNPDEVVAVGACIQGGVLAGDVKDVLLLDVTPLSLGIETLGGVMTKLIDRNTTIPTSKSQVFSTAADNQPAVDIHVLQGERPMARDNKTLGMFKLDGIAPAPRGIPQIEVTFDIDVNGIVHVSAKDKGTGKSQSITIQNNSGLSEEEIERMVREAEEHKAEDEKRKEEVELKNKAEQFIHQIDSTLKEQNANIDDNQRAEVQKLRDELQKAVDENDFDTLRTKLEALEQAAHAMAEAMYQQQQQQGAQPNANPNDDVMDADFTEK
;
A
#
# COMPACT_ATOMS: atom_id res chain seq x y z
N MET A 1 -17.02 -20.03 -8.42
CA MET A 1 -15.55 -19.96 -8.15
C MET A 1 -15.35 -18.79 -7.24
N SER A 2 -14.47 -18.89 -6.23
CA SER A 2 -14.13 -17.76 -5.36
C SER A 2 -13.55 -16.63 -6.21
N LYS A 3 -14.01 -15.40 -6.01
CA LYS A 3 -13.51 -14.23 -6.73
C LYS A 3 -12.06 -13.95 -6.33
N ILE A 4 -11.24 -13.53 -7.30
CA ILE A 4 -9.86 -13.10 -7.07
C ILE A 4 -9.87 -11.58 -6.96
N ILE A 5 -9.40 -11.02 -5.83
CA ILE A 5 -9.25 -9.58 -5.66
C ILE A 5 -7.88 -9.11 -6.13
N GLY A 6 -7.82 -7.91 -6.69
CA GLY A 6 -6.57 -7.24 -7.02
C GLY A 6 -6.20 -6.23 -5.94
N ILE A 7 -5.01 -6.33 -5.38
CA ILE A 7 -4.54 -5.46 -4.30
C ILE A 7 -3.28 -4.72 -4.72
N ASP A 8 -3.33 -3.40 -4.68
CA ASP A 8 -2.16 -2.55 -4.62
C ASP A 8 -1.76 -2.36 -3.15
N LEU A 9 -0.70 -3.02 -2.73
CA LEU A 9 -0.13 -2.87 -1.38
C LEU A 9 0.90 -1.75 -1.38
N GLY A 10 0.44 -0.50 -1.36
CA GLY A 10 1.30 0.68 -1.46
C GLY A 10 2.05 1.05 -0.16
N THR A 11 3.11 1.84 -0.28
CA THR A 11 3.91 2.32 0.88
C THR A 11 3.09 3.21 1.81
N THR A 12 2.34 4.14 1.24
CA THR A 12 1.56 5.15 1.99
C THR A 12 0.08 4.82 2.00
N ASN A 13 -0.46 4.41 0.86
CA ASN A 13 -1.86 4.01 0.70
C ASN A 13 -1.93 2.71 -0.10
N SER A 14 -2.90 1.89 0.23
CA SER A 14 -3.24 0.65 -0.47
C SER A 14 -4.61 0.77 -1.11
N CYS A 15 -4.86 -0.02 -2.15
CA CYS A 15 -6.12 -0.03 -2.88
C CYS A 15 -6.53 -1.46 -3.23
N VAL A 16 -7.83 -1.76 -3.22
CA VAL A 16 -8.35 -3.07 -3.62
C VAL A 16 -9.45 -2.93 -4.65
N ALA A 17 -9.42 -3.81 -5.63
CA ALA A 17 -10.43 -3.89 -6.69
C ALA A 17 -10.90 -5.32 -6.93
N VAL A 18 -12.06 -5.48 -7.51
CA VAL A 18 -12.67 -6.77 -7.86
C VAL A 18 -13.32 -6.69 -9.24
N MET A 19 -13.33 -7.83 -9.97
CA MET A 19 -14.13 -7.96 -11.18
C MET A 19 -15.62 -8.08 -10.82
N ASP A 20 -16.42 -7.13 -11.24
CA ASP A 20 -17.85 -7.10 -11.01
C ASP A 20 -18.58 -6.69 -12.29
N GLY A 21 -19.43 -7.58 -12.81
CA GLY A 21 -20.17 -7.37 -14.06
C GLY A 21 -19.28 -7.25 -15.30
N GLY A 22 -18.06 -7.82 -15.30
CA GLY A 22 -17.11 -7.75 -16.41
C GLY A 22 -16.19 -6.51 -16.36
N GLU A 23 -16.34 -5.65 -15.37
CA GLU A 23 -15.53 -4.46 -15.17
C GLU A 23 -14.73 -4.54 -13.85
N ALA A 24 -13.54 -3.97 -13.83
CA ALA A 24 -12.77 -3.85 -12.60
C ALA A 24 -13.27 -2.66 -11.77
N LYS A 25 -13.74 -2.92 -10.55
CA LYS A 25 -14.28 -1.91 -9.63
C LYS A 25 -13.41 -1.80 -8.38
N VAL A 26 -13.01 -0.58 -8.05
CA VAL A 26 -12.34 -0.28 -6.79
C VAL A 26 -13.35 -0.32 -5.65
N ILE A 27 -13.03 -1.08 -4.60
CA ILE A 27 -13.86 -1.20 -3.41
C ILE A 27 -13.49 -0.07 -2.44
N THR A 28 -14.50 0.66 -1.97
CA THR A 28 -14.32 1.68 -0.93
C THR A 28 -14.13 1.05 0.44
N ASN A 29 -13.27 1.64 1.24
CA ASN A 29 -13.09 1.21 2.62
C ASN A 29 -14.30 1.60 3.51
N PRO A 30 -14.38 1.14 4.77
CA PRO A 30 -15.49 1.47 5.67
C PRO A 30 -15.69 2.98 5.92
N GLU A 31 -14.64 3.80 5.76
CA GLU A 31 -14.72 5.26 5.87
C GLU A 31 -15.16 5.94 4.56
N GLY A 32 -15.47 5.17 3.51
CA GLY A 32 -15.92 5.66 2.21
C GLY A 32 -14.81 6.13 1.27
N ASN A 33 -13.55 5.90 1.62
CA ASN A 33 -12.40 6.25 0.79
C ASN A 33 -12.07 5.13 -0.21
N ARG A 34 -11.59 5.48 -1.39
CA ARG A 34 -11.20 4.53 -2.44
C ARG A 34 -9.79 3.96 -2.24
N THR A 35 -9.00 4.60 -1.38
CA THR A 35 -7.70 4.11 -0.92
C THR A 35 -7.68 4.02 0.60
N THR A 36 -6.90 3.10 1.12
CA THR A 36 -6.74 2.85 2.56
C THR A 36 -5.32 3.21 2.96
N PRO A 37 -5.10 4.08 3.97
CA PRO A 37 -3.75 4.33 4.48
C PRO A 37 -3.06 3.05 4.94
N SER A 38 -1.82 2.83 4.49
CA SER A 38 -0.99 1.68 4.88
C SER A 38 -0.40 1.90 6.28
N VAL A 39 -1.29 2.06 7.25
CA VAL A 39 -0.97 2.39 8.65
C VAL A 39 -1.58 1.35 9.57
N VAL A 40 -0.78 0.87 10.52
CA VAL A 40 -1.22 -0.03 11.59
C VAL A 40 -0.90 0.62 12.93
N ALA A 41 -1.82 0.55 13.87
CA ALA A 41 -1.63 1.01 15.23
C ALA A 41 -2.16 -0.03 16.22
N PHE A 42 -1.59 -0.03 17.43
CA PHE A 42 -2.10 -0.82 18.56
C PHE A 42 -2.44 0.12 19.70
N LYS A 43 -3.56 -0.13 20.35
CA LYS A 43 -4.00 0.61 21.54
C LYS A 43 -4.77 -0.31 22.46
N ASN A 44 -4.25 -0.52 23.67
CA ASN A 44 -4.84 -1.40 24.68
C ASN A 44 -5.07 -2.85 24.20
N GLY A 45 -4.13 -3.39 23.42
CA GLY A 45 -4.21 -4.71 22.82
C GLY A 45 -5.07 -4.78 21.55
N GLU A 46 -5.72 -3.70 21.16
CA GLU A 46 -6.54 -3.62 19.94
C GLU A 46 -5.71 -3.22 18.72
N LYS A 47 -5.87 -3.96 17.64
CA LYS A 47 -5.27 -3.68 16.33
C LYS A 47 -6.17 -2.73 15.54
N ILE A 48 -5.62 -1.62 15.10
CA ILE A 48 -6.30 -0.58 14.32
C ILE A 48 -5.55 -0.41 13.00
N VAL A 49 -6.28 -0.34 11.88
CA VAL A 49 -5.69 -0.26 10.54
C VAL A 49 -6.36 0.86 9.74
N GLY A 50 -5.65 1.42 8.76
CA GLY A 50 -6.20 2.36 7.80
C GLY A 50 -6.38 3.78 8.34
N ASP A 51 -7.48 4.42 8.01
CA ASP A 51 -7.77 5.81 8.37
C ASP A 51 -7.83 6.03 9.90
N ALA A 52 -8.42 5.08 10.62
CA ALA A 52 -8.48 5.12 12.08
C ALA A 52 -7.10 5.06 12.73
N ALA A 53 -6.19 4.23 12.19
CA ALA A 53 -4.80 4.18 12.62
C ALA A 53 -4.04 5.47 12.24
N LYS A 54 -4.25 5.99 11.03
CA LYS A 54 -3.60 7.23 10.57
C LYS A 54 -3.92 8.41 11.48
N ARG A 55 -5.15 8.54 11.94
CA ARG A 55 -5.56 9.61 12.88
C ARG A 55 -4.82 9.56 14.22
N GLN A 56 -4.28 8.41 14.60
CA GLN A 56 -3.61 8.21 15.90
C GLN A 56 -2.09 8.35 15.84
N VAL A 57 -1.49 8.40 14.64
CA VAL A 57 -0.02 8.34 14.46
C VAL A 57 0.71 9.40 15.29
N VAL A 58 0.15 10.61 15.44
CA VAL A 58 0.74 11.69 16.24
C VAL A 58 0.80 11.34 17.73
N THR A 59 -0.26 10.78 18.27
CA THR A 59 -0.45 10.61 19.72
C THR A 59 -0.14 9.19 20.20
N ASN A 60 -0.23 8.21 19.32
CA ASN A 60 -0.01 6.81 19.63
C ASN A 60 1.39 6.34 19.21
N PRO A 61 2.32 6.10 20.16
CA PRO A 61 3.67 5.63 19.85
C PRO A 61 3.70 4.22 19.24
N ASN A 62 2.63 3.44 19.40
CA ASN A 62 2.48 2.11 18.84
C ASN A 62 1.82 2.14 17.45
N SER A 63 2.22 3.12 16.62
CA SER A 63 1.76 3.26 15.24
C SER A 63 2.92 3.07 14.27
N VAL A 64 2.63 2.40 13.15
CA VAL A 64 3.60 2.12 12.07
C VAL A 64 3.09 2.67 10.75
N ILE A 65 3.95 3.39 10.06
CA ILE A 65 3.77 3.90 8.70
C ILE A 65 4.89 3.39 7.79
N SER A 66 4.67 3.41 6.49
CA SER A 66 5.69 3.12 5.45
C SER A 66 6.42 1.77 5.64
N ILE A 67 5.73 0.75 6.19
CA ILE A 67 6.32 -0.57 6.47
C ILE A 67 6.87 -1.26 5.21
N LYS A 68 6.29 -0.98 4.04
CA LYS A 68 6.72 -1.54 2.75
C LYS A 68 8.20 -1.29 2.46
N ARG A 69 8.78 -0.18 2.94
CA ARG A 69 10.22 0.13 2.81
C ARG A 69 11.13 -0.85 3.56
N LYS A 70 10.57 -1.59 4.51
CA LYS A 70 11.30 -2.60 5.31
C LYS A 70 11.07 -4.03 4.81
N MET A 71 10.22 -4.22 3.79
CA MET A 71 9.98 -5.55 3.21
C MET A 71 11.29 -6.17 2.72
N GLY A 72 11.43 -7.47 2.98
CA GLY A 72 12.65 -8.20 2.65
C GLY A 72 13.85 -7.92 3.56
N THR A 73 13.64 -7.29 4.72
CA THR A 73 14.66 -7.11 5.76
C THR A 73 14.28 -7.87 7.03
N ASN A 74 15.27 -8.05 7.93
CA ASN A 74 15.06 -8.66 9.25
C ASN A 74 14.70 -7.63 10.33
N GLU A 75 14.44 -6.37 9.94
CA GLU A 75 14.04 -5.34 10.90
C GLU A 75 12.70 -5.70 11.53
N LYS A 76 12.63 -5.60 12.86
CA LYS A 76 11.39 -5.76 13.60
C LYS A 76 10.90 -4.44 14.14
N THR A 77 9.59 -4.33 14.26
CA THR A 77 8.93 -3.17 14.85
C THR A 77 8.24 -3.60 16.14
N THR A 78 8.55 -2.92 17.24
CA THR A 78 7.93 -3.20 18.54
C THR A 78 6.66 -2.37 18.71
N LEU A 79 5.53 -3.04 18.94
CA LEU A 79 4.23 -2.45 19.21
C LEU A 79 3.67 -3.07 20.49
N GLU A 80 3.34 -2.24 21.49
CA GLU A 80 2.89 -2.69 22.81
C GLU A 80 3.73 -3.82 23.43
N GLY A 81 5.06 -3.77 23.22
CA GLY A 81 6.00 -4.75 23.76
C GLY A 81 6.14 -6.05 22.98
N LYS A 82 5.37 -6.24 21.90
CA LYS A 82 5.50 -7.37 20.95
C LYS A 82 6.26 -6.93 19.71
N GLU A 83 7.15 -7.76 19.23
CA GLU A 83 7.91 -7.54 17.99
C GLU A 83 7.16 -8.12 16.80
N TYR A 84 7.10 -7.37 15.72
CA TYR A 84 6.47 -7.74 14.46
C TYR A 84 7.44 -7.56 13.31
N SER A 85 7.46 -8.52 12.39
CA SER A 85 8.17 -8.41 11.11
C SER A 85 7.41 -7.49 10.14
N PRO A 86 8.06 -6.98 9.09
CA PRO A 86 7.37 -6.24 8.03
C PRO A 86 6.23 -7.02 7.38
N GLN A 87 6.39 -8.34 7.23
CA GLN A 87 5.38 -9.22 6.65
C GLN A 87 4.13 -9.30 7.53
N GLU A 88 4.29 -9.44 8.86
CA GLU A 88 3.17 -9.47 9.80
C GLU A 88 2.37 -8.14 9.76
N ILE A 89 3.06 -7.00 9.76
CA ILE A 89 2.40 -5.70 9.71
C ILE A 89 1.70 -5.50 8.35
N SER A 90 2.33 -5.89 7.25
CA SER A 90 1.72 -5.85 5.92
C SER A 90 0.51 -6.79 5.82
N ALA A 91 0.58 -7.96 6.46
CA ALA A 91 -0.55 -8.88 6.55
C ALA A 91 -1.76 -8.28 7.28
N MET A 92 -1.54 -7.47 8.32
CA MET A 92 -2.63 -6.77 9.01
C MET A 92 -3.37 -5.79 8.07
N ILE A 93 -2.64 -5.11 7.19
CA ILE A 93 -3.22 -4.23 6.18
C ILE A 93 -4.04 -5.08 5.18
N LEU A 94 -3.46 -6.18 4.70
CA LEU A 94 -4.12 -7.09 3.76
C LEU A 94 -5.38 -7.74 4.37
N GLN A 95 -5.35 -8.13 5.64
CA GLN A 95 -6.52 -8.65 6.37
C GLN A 95 -7.64 -7.62 6.45
N TYR A 96 -7.31 -6.36 6.75
CA TYR A 96 -8.29 -5.28 6.79
C TYR A 96 -8.92 -5.07 5.40
N MET A 97 -8.11 -5.05 4.33
CA MET A 97 -8.61 -4.91 2.97
C MET A 97 -9.48 -6.11 2.55
N LYS A 98 -9.07 -7.32 2.92
CA LYS A 98 -9.85 -8.54 2.72
C LYS A 98 -11.22 -8.45 3.41
N SER A 99 -11.27 -7.99 4.65
CA SER A 99 -12.51 -7.93 5.44
C SER A 99 -13.57 -7.03 4.81
N TYR A 100 -13.21 -5.84 4.32
CA TYR A 100 -14.21 -5.00 3.68
C TYR A 100 -14.49 -5.40 2.21
N ALA A 101 -13.55 -6.11 1.55
CA ALA A 101 -13.83 -6.74 0.26
C ALA A 101 -14.86 -7.87 0.42
N GLU A 102 -14.75 -8.70 1.45
CA GLU A 102 -15.74 -9.71 1.82
C GLU A 102 -17.10 -9.09 2.14
N SER A 103 -17.10 -7.97 2.88
CA SER A 103 -18.33 -7.23 3.19
C SER A 103 -19.01 -6.68 1.93
N TYR A 104 -18.23 -6.16 0.98
CA TYR A 104 -18.74 -5.68 -0.31
C TYR A 104 -19.32 -6.80 -1.17
N LEU A 105 -18.62 -7.95 -1.22
CA LEU A 105 -19.00 -9.09 -2.07
C LEU A 105 -20.09 -9.97 -1.46
N GLY A 106 -20.27 -9.92 -0.14
CA GLY A 106 -21.18 -10.82 0.59
C GLY A 106 -20.73 -12.28 0.60
N GLU A 107 -19.46 -12.56 0.27
CA GLU A 107 -18.86 -13.90 0.24
C GLU A 107 -17.41 -13.88 0.71
N PRO A 108 -16.87 -15.00 1.24
CA PRO A 108 -15.46 -15.08 1.64
C PRO A 108 -14.51 -14.89 0.45
N VAL A 109 -13.42 -14.15 0.69
CA VAL A 109 -12.35 -13.94 -0.26
C VAL A 109 -11.13 -14.73 0.18
N THR A 110 -10.68 -15.67 -0.66
CA THR A 110 -9.53 -16.54 -0.36
C THR A 110 -8.36 -16.32 -1.30
N LYS A 111 -8.54 -15.60 -2.41
CA LYS A 111 -7.55 -15.47 -3.48
C LYS A 111 -7.29 -14.02 -3.84
N ALA A 112 -6.01 -13.70 -4.10
CA ALA A 112 -5.60 -12.36 -4.50
C ALA A 112 -4.48 -12.35 -5.52
N VAL A 113 -4.44 -11.29 -6.34
CA VAL A 113 -3.25 -10.80 -7.04
C VAL A 113 -2.75 -9.59 -6.27
N ILE A 114 -1.47 -9.59 -5.87
CA ILE A 114 -0.87 -8.51 -5.08
C ILE A 114 0.25 -7.85 -5.89
N THR A 115 0.34 -6.52 -5.85
CA THR A 115 1.34 -5.78 -6.59
C THR A 115 2.60 -5.52 -5.79
N VAL A 116 3.70 -5.39 -6.50
CA VAL A 116 5.01 -4.98 -5.97
C VAL A 116 5.66 -3.98 -6.91
N PRO A 117 6.54 -3.10 -6.42
CA PRO A 117 7.39 -2.29 -7.28
C PRO A 117 8.18 -3.18 -8.25
N ALA A 118 8.34 -2.73 -9.49
CA ALA A 118 9.03 -3.52 -10.51
C ALA A 118 10.49 -3.80 -10.12
N TYR A 119 11.13 -2.87 -9.41
CA TYR A 119 12.51 -2.98 -8.96
C TYR A 119 12.69 -3.69 -7.61
N PHE A 120 11.62 -4.31 -7.07
CA PHE A 120 11.73 -5.19 -5.90
C PHE A 120 12.60 -6.40 -6.25
N ASN A 121 13.55 -6.70 -5.34
CA ASN A 121 14.35 -7.92 -5.42
C ASN A 121 13.51 -9.15 -4.98
N ASP A 122 14.06 -10.33 -5.20
CA ASP A 122 13.43 -11.60 -4.86
C ASP A 122 12.96 -11.65 -3.39
N ALA A 123 13.81 -11.19 -2.49
CA ALA A 123 13.54 -11.12 -1.06
C ALA A 123 12.28 -10.32 -0.72
N GLN A 124 12.08 -9.17 -1.35
CA GLN A 124 10.95 -8.30 -1.14
C GLN A 124 9.67 -8.88 -1.77
N ARG A 125 9.79 -9.57 -2.91
CA ARG A 125 8.68 -10.29 -3.57
C ARG A 125 8.19 -11.45 -2.72
N GLN A 126 9.10 -12.28 -2.22
CA GLN A 126 8.75 -13.39 -1.33
C GLN A 126 8.09 -12.89 -0.05
N ALA A 127 8.65 -11.84 0.59
CA ALA A 127 8.07 -11.24 1.78
C ALA A 127 6.64 -10.72 1.55
N THR A 128 6.36 -10.20 0.36
CA THR A 128 5.00 -9.76 -0.02
C THR A 128 4.05 -10.95 -0.18
N LYS A 129 4.53 -12.04 -0.79
CA LYS A 129 3.76 -13.29 -0.92
C LYS A 129 3.45 -13.90 0.44
N ASP A 130 4.43 -13.91 1.35
CA ASP A 130 4.26 -14.40 2.73
C ASP A 130 3.26 -13.54 3.51
N ALA A 131 3.30 -12.21 3.36
CA ALA A 131 2.31 -11.31 3.96
C ALA A 131 0.87 -11.65 3.50
N GLY A 132 0.69 -11.97 2.21
CA GLY A 132 -0.60 -12.43 1.67
C GLY A 132 -1.05 -13.74 2.32
N ARG A 133 -0.14 -14.71 2.46
CA ARG A 133 -0.42 -16.00 3.13
C ARG A 133 -0.79 -15.81 4.60
N ILE A 134 -0.04 -15.00 5.35
CA ILE A 134 -0.34 -14.65 6.75
C ILE A 134 -1.73 -13.97 6.87
N ALA A 135 -2.13 -13.19 5.85
CA ALA A 135 -3.46 -12.59 5.79
C ALA A 135 -4.59 -13.59 5.46
N GLY A 136 -4.26 -14.86 5.23
CA GLY A 136 -5.23 -15.89 4.83
C GLY A 136 -5.67 -15.74 3.37
N LEU A 137 -4.76 -15.28 2.50
CA LEU A 137 -4.95 -15.16 1.06
C LEU A 137 -4.02 -16.12 0.31
N GLU A 138 -4.57 -16.92 -0.59
CA GLU A 138 -3.80 -17.60 -1.62
C GLU A 138 -3.36 -16.55 -2.65
N VAL A 139 -2.06 -16.26 -2.71
CA VAL A 139 -1.49 -15.30 -3.65
C VAL A 139 -1.28 -15.99 -4.99
N GLU A 140 -2.25 -15.83 -5.87
CA GLU A 140 -2.25 -16.44 -7.21
C GLU A 140 -1.12 -15.89 -8.09
N ARG A 141 -0.84 -14.59 -7.93
CA ARG A 141 0.25 -13.92 -8.64
C ARG A 141 0.75 -12.69 -7.88
N ILE A 142 2.07 -12.48 -7.93
CA ILE A 142 2.71 -11.19 -7.69
C ILE A 142 2.90 -10.51 -9.04
N ILE A 143 2.41 -9.28 -9.20
CA ILE A 143 2.52 -8.50 -10.44
C ILE A 143 3.23 -7.17 -10.17
N ASN A 144 4.05 -6.71 -11.11
CA ASN A 144 4.71 -5.41 -10.99
C ASN A 144 3.71 -4.25 -11.14
N GLU A 145 3.84 -3.23 -10.29
CA GLU A 145 2.95 -2.05 -10.27
C GLU A 145 2.84 -1.37 -11.63
N PRO A 146 3.95 -1.04 -12.34
CA PRO A 146 3.83 -0.43 -13.66
C PRO A 146 3.22 -1.37 -14.71
N THR A 147 3.43 -2.66 -14.57
CA THR A 147 2.82 -3.67 -15.46
C THR A 147 1.31 -3.75 -15.25
N ALA A 148 0.86 -3.73 -14.00
CA ALA A 148 -0.56 -3.66 -13.66
C ALA A 148 -1.19 -2.37 -14.20
N ALA A 149 -0.53 -1.23 -14.06
CA ALA A 149 -1.01 0.04 -14.58
C ALA A 149 -1.15 0.04 -16.11
N ALA A 150 -0.17 -0.54 -16.83
CA ALA A 150 -0.23 -0.68 -18.27
C ALA A 150 -1.37 -1.61 -18.71
N LEU A 151 -1.60 -2.71 -17.99
CA LEU A 151 -2.72 -3.62 -18.23
C LEU A 151 -4.07 -2.90 -18.08
N ALA A 152 -4.26 -2.13 -17.00
CA ALA A 152 -5.46 -1.33 -16.81
C ALA A 152 -5.67 -0.27 -17.91
N PHE A 153 -4.59 0.35 -18.37
CA PHE A 153 -4.63 1.35 -19.46
C PHE A 153 -4.94 0.72 -20.82
N GLY A 154 -4.37 -0.45 -21.10
CA GLY A 154 -4.38 -1.06 -22.42
C GLY A 154 -5.51 -2.06 -22.67
N ILE A 155 -6.24 -2.49 -21.62
CA ILE A 155 -7.23 -3.57 -21.74
C ILE A 155 -8.29 -3.34 -22.84
N ASP A 156 -8.70 -2.09 -23.04
CA ASP A 156 -9.67 -1.68 -24.06
C ASP A 156 -9.02 -1.27 -25.38
N LYS A 157 -7.70 -1.48 -25.55
CA LYS A 157 -6.89 -0.98 -26.69
C LYS A 157 -6.06 -2.09 -27.32
N THR A 158 -6.55 -3.32 -27.28
CA THR A 158 -5.84 -4.51 -27.76
C THR A 158 -5.50 -4.48 -29.26
N ASP A 159 -6.24 -3.72 -30.06
CA ASP A 159 -6.04 -3.59 -31.49
C ASP A 159 -4.98 -2.54 -31.93
N ILE A 160 -4.33 -1.90 -30.93
CA ILE A 160 -3.37 -0.82 -31.20
C ILE A 160 -1.98 -1.25 -30.76
N GLU A 161 -1.05 -1.33 -31.71
CA GLU A 161 0.37 -1.49 -31.38
C GLU A 161 0.94 -0.18 -30.83
N GLN A 162 1.43 -0.21 -29.58
CA GLN A 162 2.00 0.97 -28.95
C GLN A 162 3.04 0.63 -27.87
N LYS A 163 4.08 1.46 -27.81
CA LYS A 163 5.05 1.43 -26.71
C LYS A 163 4.66 2.44 -25.66
N VAL A 164 4.51 1.96 -24.44
CA VAL A 164 4.06 2.74 -23.29
C VAL A 164 5.18 2.81 -22.27
N LEU A 165 5.52 4.02 -21.82
CA LEU A 165 6.40 4.22 -20.68
C LEU A 165 5.52 4.51 -19.47
N VAL A 166 5.62 3.67 -18.45
CA VAL A 166 4.98 3.86 -17.14
C VAL A 166 6.01 4.47 -16.20
N TYR A 167 5.69 5.64 -15.66
CA TYR A 167 6.48 6.37 -14.69
C TYR A 167 5.73 6.34 -13.37
N ASP A 168 6.16 5.51 -12.45
CA ASP A 168 5.51 5.28 -11.16
C ASP A 168 6.33 5.90 -10.03
N LEU A 169 5.84 7.00 -9.47
CA LEU A 169 6.42 7.65 -8.29
C LEU A 169 5.43 7.58 -7.14
N GLY A 170 5.59 6.54 -6.35
CA GLY A 170 4.77 6.28 -5.17
C GLY A 170 5.20 7.07 -3.93
N GLY A 171 4.78 6.59 -2.76
CA GLY A 171 5.19 7.17 -1.47
C GLY A 171 6.60 6.83 -1.07
N GLY A 172 7.11 5.66 -1.47
CA GLY A 172 8.41 5.14 -1.01
C GLY A 172 9.37 4.67 -2.09
N THR A 173 8.86 4.38 -3.28
CA THR A 173 9.61 3.83 -4.41
C THR A 173 9.36 4.62 -5.68
N PHE A 174 10.32 4.56 -6.58
CA PHE A 174 10.22 5.04 -7.96
C PHE A 174 10.55 3.91 -8.92
N ASP A 175 9.65 3.65 -9.86
CA ASP A 175 9.82 2.68 -10.93
C ASP A 175 9.51 3.32 -12.29
N VAL A 176 10.24 2.88 -13.30
CA VAL A 176 9.93 3.17 -14.69
C VAL A 176 10.02 1.89 -15.49
N SER A 177 8.97 1.59 -16.26
CA SER A 177 8.92 0.43 -17.15
C SER A 177 8.49 0.84 -18.54
N ILE A 178 9.06 0.20 -19.54
CA ILE A 178 8.67 0.36 -20.94
C ILE A 178 8.05 -0.96 -21.39
N LEU A 179 6.83 -0.86 -21.90
CA LEU A 179 6.06 -2.01 -22.37
C LEU A 179 5.72 -1.85 -23.85
N ASP A 180 5.69 -2.99 -24.54
CA ASP A 180 5.08 -3.12 -25.86
C ASP A 180 3.68 -3.72 -25.69
N LEU A 181 2.69 -3.02 -26.21
CA LEU A 181 1.30 -3.45 -26.20
C LEU A 181 0.91 -3.76 -27.64
N SER A 182 0.66 -5.03 -27.95
CA SER A 182 0.27 -5.48 -29.28
C SER A 182 -0.59 -6.74 -29.21
N ASP A 183 -1.67 -6.80 -29.96
CA ASP A 183 -2.54 -7.98 -30.12
C ASP A 183 -2.92 -8.67 -28.79
N GLY A 184 -3.29 -7.88 -27.76
CA GLY A 184 -3.61 -8.40 -26.42
C GLY A 184 -2.40 -8.87 -25.60
N THR A 185 -1.19 -8.75 -26.14
CA THR A 185 0.06 -9.05 -25.42
C THR A 185 0.61 -7.79 -24.79
N PHE A 186 0.95 -7.89 -23.51
CA PHE A 186 1.60 -6.85 -22.71
C PHE A 186 3.00 -7.34 -22.36
N GLU A 187 3.99 -6.94 -23.13
CA GLU A 187 5.38 -7.34 -22.95
C GLU A 187 6.20 -6.23 -22.34
N VAL A 188 6.81 -6.48 -21.17
CA VAL A 188 7.77 -5.56 -20.56
C VAL A 188 9.09 -5.67 -21.31
N LEU A 189 9.55 -4.58 -21.91
CA LEU A 189 10.83 -4.52 -22.62
C LEU A 189 11.99 -4.22 -21.66
N SER A 190 11.75 -3.33 -20.70
CA SER A 190 12.76 -2.97 -19.70
C SER A 190 12.11 -2.37 -18.46
N THR A 191 12.82 -2.45 -17.34
CA THR A 191 12.47 -1.78 -16.10
C THR A 191 13.71 -1.25 -15.39
N ALA A 192 13.57 -0.10 -14.72
CA ALA A 192 14.60 0.50 -13.88
C ALA A 192 13.92 1.24 -12.73
N GLY A 193 14.65 1.57 -11.65
CA GLY A 193 14.01 2.25 -10.53
C GLY A 193 14.96 2.62 -9.40
N ASP A 194 14.37 3.16 -8.33
CA ASP A 194 15.02 3.51 -7.07
C ASP A 194 14.08 3.17 -5.91
N ASN A 195 14.40 2.12 -5.17
CA ASN A 195 13.58 1.62 -4.04
C ASN A 195 13.60 2.55 -2.81
N ASN A 196 14.37 3.64 -2.84
CA ASN A 196 14.52 4.60 -1.76
C ASN A 196 14.22 6.03 -2.23
N LEU A 197 13.29 6.18 -3.16
CA LEU A 197 12.85 7.47 -3.67
C LEU A 197 11.33 7.49 -3.80
N GLY A 198 10.67 8.41 -3.10
CA GLY A 198 9.21 8.55 -3.16
C GLY A 198 8.71 9.77 -2.41
N GLY A 199 7.39 9.91 -2.30
CA GLY A 199 6.73 11.04 -1.67
C GLY A 199 7.16 11.34 -0.24
N ASP A 200 7.53 10.30 0.53
CA ASP A 200 8.05 10.45 1.90
C ASP A 200 9.37 11.24 1.92
N ASP A 201 10.18 11.14 0.87
CA ASP A 201 11.45 11.88 0.78
C ASP A 201 11.19 13.37 0.51
N PHE A 202 10.17 13.68 -0.31
CA PHE A 202 9.70 15.06 -0.50
C PHE A 202 9.15 15.64 0.80
N ASP A 203 8.39 14.86 1.58
CA ASP A 203 7.88 15.27 2.89
C ASP A 203 9.02 15.54 3.87
N ASN A 204 10.04 14.68 3.91
CA ASN A 204 11.18 14.84 4.78
C ASN A 204 11.96 16.15 4.49
N VAL A 205 12.07 16.56 3.23
CA VAL A 205 12.69 17.86 2.86
C VAL A 205 11.90 19.02 3.46
N ILE A 206 10.55 18.96 3.46
CA ILE A 206 9.71 19.99 4.10
C ILE A 206 9.87 19.96 5.62
N VAL A 207 9.92 18.77 6.22
CA VAL A 207 10.15 18.59 7.67
C VAL A 207 11.49 19.20 8.08
N ASP A 208 12.57 18.89 7.38
CA ASP A 208 13.89 19.45 7.66
C ASP A 208 13.87 20.98 7.57
N TYR A 209 13.19 21.53 6.58
CA TYR A 209 13.03 22.97 6.44
C TYR A 209 12.23 23.60 7.60
N MET A 210 11.13 22.95 8.04
CA MET A 210 10.37 23.39 9.22
C MET A 210 11.22 23.37 10.50
N VAL A 211 12.02 22.33 10.70
CA VAL A 211 12.94 22.21 11.84
C VAL A 211 13.98 23.33 11.82
N GLU A 212 14.56 23.61 10.65
CA GLU A 212 15.54 24.68 10.46
C GLU A 212 14.95 26.06 10.79
N VAL A 213 13.75 26.37 10.25
CA VAL A 213 13.04 27.63 10.51
C VAL A 213 12.74 27.78 12.00
N PHE A 214 12.17 26.74 12.62
CA PHE A 214 11.83 26.79 14.05
C PHE A 214 13.07 26.96 14.94
N GLN A 215 14.17 26.25 14.64
CA GLN A 215 15.43 26.35 15.36
C GLN A 215 16.04 27.75 15.25
N LYS A 216 15.92 28.38 14.06
CA LYS A 216 16.45 29.72 13.81
C LYS A 216 15.67 30.80 14.57
N GLU A 217 14.37 30.63 14.71
CA GLU A 217 13.50 31.59 15.38
C GLU A 217 13.50 31.42 16.91
N ASN A 218 13.56 30.17 17.38
CA ASN A 218 13.33 29.84 18.79
C ASN A 218 14.56 29.26 19.50
N GLY A 219 15.65 28.96 18.78
CA GLY A 219 16.84 28.33 19.36
C GLY A 219 16.67 26.86 19.76
N ILE A 220 15.53 26.23 19.46
CA ILE A 220 15.18 24.86 19.87
C ILE A 220 15.19 23.94 18.64
N ASN A 221 15.91 22.82 18.75
CA ASN A 221 15.94 21.79 17.72
C ASN A 221 14.89 20.71 18.01
N LEU A 222 13.87 20.59 17.15
CA LEU A 222 12.79 19.63 17.30
C LEU A 222 13.08 18.23 16.73
N LYS A 223 14.28 17.96 16.21
CA LYS A 223 14.64 16.65 15.61
C LYS A 223 14.51 15.47 16.59
N ASN A 224 14.61 15.72 17.88
CA ASN A 224 14.51 14.69 18.93
C ASN A 224 13.13 14.65 19.60
N ASP A 225 12.21 15.54 19.24
CA ASP A 225 10.83 15.52 19.72
C ASP A 225 9.96 14.72 18.77
N ARG A 226 9.64 13.49 19.20
CA ARG A 226 8.85 12.55 18.38
C ARG A 226 7.46 13.10 18.04
N MET A 227 6.78 13.75 18.99
CA MET A 227 5.44 14.30 18.75
C MET A 227 5.50 15.49 17.79
N ALA A 228 6.46 16.38 17.98
CA ALA A 228 6.68 17.52 17.09
C ALA A 228 6.99 17.03 15.67
N LEU A 229 7.94 16.08 15.52
CA LEU A 229 8.29 15.51 14.20
C LEU A 229 7.09 14.86 13.50
N GLN A 230 6.26 14.12 14.23
CA GLN A 230 5.11 13.47 13.62
C GLN A 230 4.08 14.49 13.13
N ARG A 231 3.80 15.54 13.93
CA ARG A 231 2.94 16.65 13.50
C ARG A 231 3.52 17.41 12.31
N MET A 232 4.85 17.59 12.28
CA MET A 232 5.54 18.18 11.13
C MET A 232 5.41 17.31 9.87
N LYS A 233 5.52 15.98 9.99
CA LYS A 233 5.34 15.05 8.85
C LYS A 233 3.94 15.14 8.25
N GLU A 234 2.90 15.17 9.08
CA GLU A 234 1.52 15.33 8.60
C GLU A 234 1.30 16.69 7.93
N ALA A 235 1.87 17.76 8.51
CA ALA A 235 1.80 19.09 7.89
C ALA A 235 2.59 19.16 6.58
N ALA A 236 3.74 18.46 6.48
CA ALA A 236 4.55 18.36 5.28
C ALA A 236 3.81 17.61 4.16
N GLU A 237 3.22 16.46 4.46
CA GLU A 237 2.40 15.70 3.48
C GLU A 237 1.24 16.56 2.97
N LYS A 238 0.54 17.26 3.88
CA LYS A 238 -0.53 18.19 3.50
C LYS A 238 0.00 19.32 2.62
N ALA A 239 1.07 19.98 3.02
CA ALA A 239 1.67 21.08 2.26
C ALA A 239 2.11 20.62 0.86
N LYS A 240 2.75 19.45 0.73
CA LYS A 240 3.10 18.84 -0.56
C LYS A 240 1.87 18.66 -1.46
N LYS A 241 0.78 18.13 -0.91
CA LYS A 241 -0.49 17.95 -1.64
C LYS A 241 -1.11 19.29 -2.06
N ASP A 242 -1.18 20.25 -1.15
CA ASP A 242 -1.71 21.58 -1.42
C ASP A 242 -0.91 22.28 -2.54
N LEU A 243 0.42 22.20 -2.50
CA LEU A 243 1.30 22.81 -3.51
C LEU A 243 1.24 22.14 -4.88
N SER A 244 0.63 20.97 -5.01
CA SER A 244 0.30 20.38 -6.32
C SER A 244 -0.80 21.16 -7.05
N GLY A 245 -1.72 21.79 -6.32
CA GLY A 245 -2.82 22.62 -6.86
C GLY A 245 -2.62 24.13 -6.68
N MET A 246 -1.92 24.56 -5.61
CA MET A 246 -1.77 25.96 -5.21
C MET A 246 -0.34 26.46 -5.36
N MET A 247 -0.17 27.77 -5.49
CA MET A 247 1.17 28.41 -5.59
C MET A 247 1.83 28.59 -4.22
N GLN A 248 1.04 28.56 -3.15
CA GLN A 248 1.53 28.64 -1.77
C GLN A 248 0.54 28.01 -0.81
N THR A 249 1.02 27.54 0.34
CA THR A 249 0.21 27.03 1.44
C THR A 249 0.73 27.54 2.78
N GLN A 250 -0.15 27.63 3.78
CA GLN A 250 0.21 27.95 5.14
C GLN A 250 0.39 26.68 5.96
N ILE A 251 1.50 26.59 6.69
CA ILE A 251 1.78 25.57 7.69
C ILE A 251 1.61 26.25 9.05
N SER A 252 0.65 25.76 9.85
CA SER A 252 0.37 26.24 11.21
C SER A 252 0.35 25.05 12.16
N LEU A 253 1.31 25.02 13.09
CA LEU A 253 1.46 23.99 14.12
C LEU A 253 1.45 24.67 15.51
N PRO A 254 0.26 24.96 16.06
CA PRO A 254 0.15 25.58 17.37
C PRO A 254 0.65 24.60 18.46
N PHE A 255 1.26 25.15 19.51
CA PHE A 255 1.76 24.38 20.66
C PHE A 255 2.72 23.25 20.25
N ILE A 256 3.63 23.52 19.31
CA ILE A 256 4.57 22.51 18.80
C ILE A 256 5.69 22.23 19.82
N SER A 257 6.00 23.19 20.67
CA SER A 257 7.01 23.09 21.73
C SER A 257 6.70 24.07 22.86
N ALA A 258 7.52 24.06 23.92
CA ALA A 258 7.44 25.01 25.03
C ALA A 258 8.80 25.68 25.23
N GLY A 259 8.80 26.99 25.36
CA GLY A 259 9.95 27.82 25.71
C GLY A 259 9.88 28.33 27.14
N ALA A 260 10.90 29.09 27.57
CA ALA A 260 10.94 29.68 28.91
C ALA A 260 9.79 30.69 29.19
N SER A 261 9.22 31.29 28.13
CA SER A 261 8.14 32.28 28.20
C SER A 261 6.76 31.72 27.91
N GLY A 262 6.62 30.41 27.68
CA GLY A 262 5.34 29.77 27.37
C GLY A 262 5.37 28.89 26.12
N PRO A 263 4.18 28.53 25.61
CA PRO A 263 4.06 27.67 24.44
C PRO A 263 4.60 28.35 23.18
N LEU A 264 5.23 27.56 22.32
CA LEU A 264 5.78 27.98 21.04
C LEU A 264 4.97 27.37 19.89
N HIS A 265 4.85 28.14 18.82
CA HIS A 265 4.09 27.77 17.63
C HIS A 265 5.02 27.83 16.40
N LEU A 266 4.75 27.00 15.40
CA LEU A 266 5.36 27.14 14.09
C LEU A 266 4.30 27.65 13.12
N GLU A 267 4.50 28.84 12.58
CA GLU A 267 3.67 29.42 11.54
C GLU A 267 4.54 29.90 10.38
N MET A 268 4.28 29.36 9.21
CA MET A 268 5.07 29.73 8.03
C MET A 268 4.27 29.55 6.74
N THR A 269 4.64 30.31 5.73
CA THR A 269 4.13 30.14 4.37
C THR A 269 5.18 29.40 3.54
N LEU A 270 4.77 28.32 2.88
CA LEU A 270 5.60 27.60 1.92
C LEU A 270 5.06 27.85 0.51
N THR A 271 5.92 28.38 -0.38
CA THR A 271 5.58 28.56 -1.79
C THR A 271 5.98 27.33 -2.62
N ARG A 272 5.25 27.09 -3.71
CA ARG A 272 5.61 26.04 -4.69
C ARG A 272 7.04 26.21 -5.20
N ALA A 273 7.42 27.42 -5.57
CA ALA A 273 8.79 27.70 -6.06
C ALA A 273 9.87 27.34 -5.03
N LYS A 274 9.63 27.59 -3.74
CA LYS A 274 10.57 27.19 -2.67
C LYS A 274 10.62 25.67 -2.52
N PHE A 275 9.44 25.00 -2.53
CA PHE A 275 9.34 23.55 -2.46
C PHE A 275 10.08 22.88 -3.63
N GLU A 276 9.83 23.32 -4.87
CA GLU A 276 10.49 22.82 -6.07
C GLU A 276 12.01 23.03 -6.04
N ALA A 277 12.47 24.19 -5.56
CA ALA A 277 13.89 24.45 -5.39
C ALA A 277 14.56 23.50 -4.38
N MET A 278 13.88 23.21 -3.26
CA MET A 278 14.39 22.29 -2.23
C MET A 278 14.39 20.82 -2.68
N THR A 279 13.45 20.42 -3.52
CA THR A 279 13.26 19.03 -3.95
C THR A 279 13.80 18.73 -5.34
N LYS A 280 14.48 19.69 -5.96
CA LYS A 280 15.01 19.57 -7.33
C LYS A 280 15.86 18.32 -7.53
N ASN A 281 16.72 17.99 -6.58
CA ASN A 281 17.58 16.81 -6.63
C ASN A 281 16.80 15.50 -6.61
N LEU A 282 15.65 15.45 -5.91
CA LEU A 282 14.77 14.27 -5.87
C LEU A 282 14.13 14.06 -7.25
N VAL A 283 13.68 15.14 -7.90
CA VAL A 283 13.12 15.08 -9.25
C VAL A 283 14.21 14.65 -10.26
N GLU A 284 15.41 15.21 -10.17
CA GLU A 284 16.54 14.86 -11.06
C GLU A 284 16.94 13.37 -10.92
N ARG A 285 16.86 12.80 -9.71
CA ARG A 285 17.15 11.37 -9.47
C ARG A 285 16.23 10.46 -10.27
N THR A 286 15.00 10.85 -10.59
CA THR A 286 14.07 10.03 -11.37
C THR A 286 14.48 9.93 -12.84
N ILE A 287 15.19 10.90 -13.37
CA ILE A 287 15.53 10.97 -14.81
C ILE A 287 16.62 9.94 -15.19
N GLY A 288 17.51 9.63 -14.26
CA GLY A 288 18.52 8.58 -14.47
C GLY A 288 17.91 7.22 -14.87
N PRO A 289 17.01 6.65 -14.07
CA PRO A 289 16.28 5.42 -14.40
C PRO A 289 15.46 5.51 -15.70
N VAL A 290 14.82 6.65 -16.01
CA VAL A 290 14.10 6.83 -17.30
C VAL A 290 15.06 6.63 -18.48
N ARG A 291 16.21 7.27 -18.45
CA ARG A 291 17.23 7.11 -19.51
C ARG A 291 17.79 5.69 -19.55
N GLN A 292 17.91 5.04 -18.39
CA GLN A 292 18.37 3.66 -18.29
C GLN A 292 17.37 2.71 -18.96
N ALA A 293 16.09 2.83 -18.65
CA ALA A 293 15.03 2.01 -19.23
C ALA A 293 14.99 2.15 -20.75
N LEU A 294 15.11 3.37 -21.29
CA LEU A 294 15.18 3.59 -22.75
C LEU A 294 16.38 2.89 -23.38
N ARG A 295 17.57 3.00 -22.77
CA ARG A 295 18.78 2.32 -23.28
C ARG A 295 18.64 0.81 -23.26
N ASP A 296 18.12 0.27 -22.16
CA ASP A 296 17.97 -1.18 -21.98
C ASP A 296 16.96 -1.77 -22.94
N ALA A 297 15.90 -1.03 -23.28
CA ALA A 297 14.94 -1.41 -24.31
C ALA A 297 15.45 -1.20 -25.75
N GLY A 298 16.63 -0.58 -25.93
CA GLY A 298 17.13 -0.21 -27.26
C GLY A 298 16.30 0.86 -27.95
N LEU A 299 15.59 1.69 -27.19
CA LEU A 299 14.64 2.69 -27.68
C LEU A 299 15.13 4.12 -27.42
N THR A 300 14.56 5.03 -28.20
CA THR A 300 14.67 6.48 -28.00
C THR A 300 13.35 7.04 -27.47
N LYS A 301 13.35 8.27 -26.98
CA LYS A 301 12.11 8.94 -26.57
C LYS A 301 11.06 9.06 -27.68
N ASN A 302 11.48 9.02 -28.96
CA ASN A 302 10.58 9.13 -30.10
C ASN A 302 9.78 7.85 -30.34
N ASP A 303 10.31 6.70 -29.89
CA ASP A 303 9.68 5.40 -30.02
C ASP A 303 8.56 5.17 -28.98
N ILE A 304 8.52 6.00 -27.93
CA ILE A 304 7.47 5.92 -26.90
C ILE A 304 6.20 6.60 -27.44
N HIS A 305 5.09 5.88 -27.46
CA HIS A 305 3.80 6.40 -27.93
C HIS A 305 3.01 7.08 -26.80
N GLN A 306 3.02 6.51 -25.59
CA GLN A 306 2.30 7.00 -24.42
C GLN A 306 3.21 7.04 -23.19
N VAL A 307 2.96 8.01 -22.33
CA VAL A 307 3.62 8.11 -21.01
C VAL A 307 2.53 8.13 -19.95
N LEU A 308 2.49 7.11 -19.11
CA LEU A 308 1.53 7.00 -18.00
C LEU A 308 2.18 7.46 -16.71
N LEU A 309 1.48 8.30 -15.96
CA LEU A 309 1.88 8.71 -14.63
C LEU A 309 1.10 7.90 -13.59
N VAL A 310 1.83 7.21 -12.74
CA VAL A 310 1.32 6.35 -11.67
C VAL A 310 1.92 6.78 -10.34
N GLY A 311 1.19 6.54 -9.25
CA GLY A 311 1.59 6.96 -7.91
C GLY A 311 1.26 8.43 -7.61
N GLY A 312 0.80 8.69 -6.39
CA GLY A 312 0.31 10.01 -5.97
C GLY A 312 1.34 11.14 -6.08
N SER A 313 2.64 10.83 -6.01
CA SER A 313 3.72 11.82 -6.11
C SER A 313 3.93 12.35 -7.52
N THR A 314 3.39 11.69 -8.55
CA THR A 314 3.38 12.21 -9.93
C THR A 314 2.46 13.42 -10.12
N ARG A 315 1.64 13.75 -9.11
CA ARG A 315 0.83 14.97 -9.10
C ARG A 315 1.66 16.25 -8.87
N ILE A 316 2.91 16.13 -8.41
CA ILE A 316 3.84 17.25 -8.21
C ILE A 316 4.17 17.88 -9.56
N PRO A 317 3.90 19.21 -9.77
CA PRO A 317 4.10 19.87 -11.06
C PRO A 317 5.53 19.75 -11.61
N ALA A 318 6.54 19.89 -10.76
CA ALA A 318 7.95 19.76 -11.16
C ALA A 318 8.27 18.35 -11.70
N VAL A 319 7.64 17.30 -11.17
CA VAL A 319 7.77 15.92 -11.67
C VAL A 319 7.19 15.81 -13.09
N GLN A 320 5.95 16.32 -13.29
CA GLN A 320 5.29 16.30 -14.59
C GLN A 320 6.09 17.07 -15.65
N GLU A 321 6.63 18.22 -15.26
CA GLU A 321 7.47 19.04 -16.14
C GLU A 321 8.78 18.33 -16.51
N ALA A 322 9.44 17.69 -15.53
CA ALA A 322 10.66 16.93 -15.77
C ALA A 322 10.43 15.78 -16.76
N VAL A 323 9.35 15.03 -16.59
CA VAL A 323 8.95 13.93 -17.51
C VAL A 323 8.66 14.47 -18.90
N ARG A 324 7.89 15.57 -19.01
CA ARG A 324 7.61 16.22 -20.30
C ARG A 324 8.88 16.68 -21.02
N ASN A 325 9.79 17.30 -20.29
CA ASN A 325 11.04 17.82 -20.85
C ASN A 325 11.96 16.68 -21.32
N GLU A 326 12.06 15.59 -20.54
CA GLU A 326 12.91 14.46 -20.88
C GLU A 326 12.38 13.69 -22.10
N LEU A 327 11.08 13.40 -22.11
CA LEU A 327 10.46 12.56 -23.15
C LEU A 327 9.91 13.35 -24.34
N GLY A 328 9.77 14.67 -24.22
CA GLY A 328 9.19 15.51 -25.26
C GLY A 328 7.71 15.25 -25.54
N LYS A 329 6.99 14.64 -24.58
CA LYS A 329 5.59 14.25 -24.71
C LYS A 329 4.80 14.65 -23.46
N GLU A 330 3.53 15.03 -23.68
CA GLU A 330 2.59 15.26 -22.57
C GLU A 330 2.23 13.93 -21.94
N PRO A 331 2.38 13.77 -20.62
CA PRO A 331 1.95 12.57 -19.92
C PRO A 331 0.43 12.38 -20.03
N ASN A 332 0.03 11.13 -20.21
CA ASN A 332 -1.38 10.74 -20.25
C ASN A 332 -1.98 10.81 -18.81
N LYS A 333 -3.12 11.49 -18.69
CA LYS A 333 -3.83 11.72 -17.42
C LYS A 333 -5.20 11.04 -17.38
N SER A 334 -5.46 10.10 -18.30
CA SER A 334 -6.76 9.40 -18.37
C SER A 334 -6.97 8.37 -17.25
N VAL A 335 -5.89 7.91 -16.63
CA VAL A 335 -5.94 6.96 -15.53
C VAL A 335 -5.83 7.67 -14.17
N ASN A 336 -6.51 7.14 -13.15
CA ASN A 336 -6.31 7.62 -11.78
C ASN A 336 -5.01 7.01 -11.22
N PRO A 337 -3.98 7.83 -10.94
CA PRO A 337 -2.68 7.32 -10.51
C PRO A 337 -2.69 6.61 -9.14
N ASP A 338 -3.75 6.79 -8.34
CA ASP A 338 -3.89 6.18 -7.02
C ASP A 338 -4.64 4.84 -7.06
N GLU A 339 -5.27 4.48 -8.19
CA GLU A 339 -6.17 3.32 -8.32
C GLU A 339 -5.77 2.37 -9.45
N VAL A 340 -5.12 2.89 -10.49
CA VAL A 340 -4.85 2.16 -11.73
C VAL A 340 -4.10 0.85 -11.50
N VAL A 341 -3.22 0.80 -10.51
CA VAL A 341 -2.44 -0.39 -10.14
C VAL A 341 -3.35 -1.49 -9.58
N ALA A 342 -4.26 -1.16 -8.67
CA ALA A 342 -5.22 -2.12 -8.13
C ALA A 342 -6.20 -2.62 -9.21
N VAL A 343 -6.63 -1.74 -10.10
CA VAL A 343 -7.46 -2.09 -11.26
C VAL A 343 -6.73 -3.09 -12.16
N GLY A 344 -5.46 -2.86 -12.47
CA GLY A 344 -4.66 -3.78 -13.27
C GLY A 344 -4.43 -5.13 -12.58
N ALA A 345 -4.17 -5.14 -11.29
CA ALA A 345 -4.08 -6.37 -10.50
C ALA A 345 -5.40 -7.15 -10.50
N CYS A 346 -6.52 -6.45 -10.43
CA CYS A 346 -7.85 -7.04 -10.53
C CYS A 346 -8.10 -7.67 -11.92
N ILE A 347 -7.75 -6.98 -13.00
CA ILE A 347 -7.84 -7.49 -14.37
C ILE A 347 -6.99 -8.76 -14.50
N GLN A 348 -5.77 -8.78 -13.96
CA GLN A 348 -4.93 -9.98 -13.93
C GLN A 348 -5.60 -11.13 -13.16
N GLY A 349 -6.29 -10.83 -12.06
CA GLY A 349 -7.14 -11.80 -11.36
C GLY A 349 -8.25 -12.35 -12.24
N GLY A 350 -8.90 -11.49 -13.03
CA GLY A 350 -9.91 -11.87 -14.02
C GLY A 350 -9.35 -12.77 -15.14
N VAL A 351 -8.12 -12.51 -15.59
CA VAL A 351 -7.41 -13.39 -16.56
C VAL A 351 -7.17 -14.77 -15.95
N LEU A 352 -6.70 -14.84 -14.70
CA LEU A 352 -6.45 -16.11 -14.01
C LEU A 352 -7.74 -16.88 -13.72
N ALA A 353 -8.85 -16.18 -13.46
CA ALA A 353 -10.17 -16.78 -13.26
C ALA A 353 -10.85 -17.20 -14.58
N GLY A 354 -10.36 -16.73 -15.74
CA GLY A 354 -10.94 -16.95 -17.05
C GLY A 354 -12.11 -15.99 -17.41
N ASP A 355 -12.32 -14.96 -16.59
CA ASP A 355 -13.31 -13.90 -16.83
C ASP A 355 -12.87 -12.91 -17.91
N VAL A 356 -11.56 -12.69 -18.03
CA VAL A 356 -10.90 -11.88 -19.06
C VAL A 356 -10.13 -12.82 -20.00
N LYS A 357 -10.35 -12.70 -21.30
CA LYS A 357 -9.74 -13.57 -22.32
C LYS A 357 -8.85 -12.75 -23.25
N ASP A 358 -7.99 -13.46 -23.99
CA ASP A 358 -7.14 -12.88 -25.03
C ASP A 358 -6.15 -11.82 -24.50
N VAL A 359 -5.68 -12.00 -23.27
CA VAL A 359 -4.65 -11.16 -22.64
C VAL A 359 -3.49 -12.02 -22.19
N LEU A 360 -2.29 -11.68 -22.64
CA LEU A 360 -1.03 -12.30 -22.23
C LEU A 360 -0.11 -11.24 -21.61
N LEU A 361 0.37 -11.50 -20.41
CA LEU A 361 1.29 -10.65 -19.69
C LEU A 361 2.67 -11.32 -19.60
N LEU A 362 3.70 -10.68 -20.13
CA LEU A 362 5.08 -11.07 -20.06
C LEU A 362 5.88 -10.02 -19.29
N ASP A 363 6.40 -10.40 -18.14
CA ASP A 363 7.20 -9.53 -17.27
C ASP A 363 8.69 -9.85 -17.39
N VAL A 364 9.57 -9.07 -16.76
CA VAL A 364 11.02 -9.23 -16.82
C VAL A 364 11.66 -9.22 -15.43
N THR A 365 12.84 -9.87 -15.31
CA THR A 365 13.66 -9.72 -14.10
C THR A 365 14.34 -8.34 -14.08
N PRO A 366 14.28 -7.61 -12.94
CA PRO A 366 14.81 -6.23 -12.90
C PRO A 366 16.35 -6.16 -12.82
N LEU A 367 17.00 -7.23 -12.35
CA LEU A 367 18.43 -7.29 -12.12
C LEU A 367 19.01 -8.61 -12.63
N SER A 368 20.29 -8.58 -13.05
CA SER A 368 21.02 -9.77 -13.44
C SER A 368 21.22 -10.71 -12.26
N LEU A 369 21.20 -12.01 -12.53
CA LEU A 369 21.42 -13.09 -11.60
C LEU A 369 22.64 -13.92 -12.01
N GLY A 370 23.43 -14.34 -11.04
CA GLY A 370 24.62 -15.11 -11.30
C GLY A 370 25.20 -15.73 -10.03
N ILE A 371 26.40 -16.27 -10.18
CA ILE A 371 27.16 -16.85 -9.07
C ILE A 371 28.54 -16.24 -8.97
N GLU A 372 29.13 -16.31 -7.77
CA GLU A 372 30.55 -16.01 -7.58
C GLU A 372 31.40 -17.11 -8.20
N THR A 373 32.39 -16.72 -8.96
CA THR A 373 33.39 -17.60 -9.58
C THR A 373 34.80 -17.23 -9.12
N LEU A 374 35.79 -17.98 -9.60
CA LEU A 374 37.19 -17.81 -9.23
C LEU A 374 37.62 -16.33 -9.29
N GLY A 375 38.28 -15.87 -8.22
CA GLY A 375 38.76 -14.49 -8.11
C GLY A 375 37.70 -13.51 -7.58
N GLY A 376 36.55 -13.99 -7.08
CA GLY A 376 35.48 -13.13 -6.54
C GLY A 376 34.70 -12.38 -7.62
N VAL A 377 34.67 -12.90 -8.83
CA VAL A 377 33.95 -12.31 -9.97
C VAL A 377 32.53 -12.84 -10.00
N MET A 378 31.55 -11.96 -10.29
CA MET A 378 30.19 -12.37 -10.58
C MET A 378 30.08 -12.82 -12.04
N THR A 379 29.78 -14.10 -12.25
CA THR A 379 29.41 -14.64 -13.58
C THR A 379 27.90 -14.65 -13.71
N LYS A 380 27.39 -13.84 -14.63
CA LYS A 380 25.94 -13.73 -14.90
C LYS A 380 25.46 -14.95 -15.68
N LEU A 381 24.32 -15.51 -15.26
CA LEU A 381 23.59 -16.56 -15.98
C LEU A 381 22.31 -16.01 -16.61
N ILE A 382 21.61 -15.10 -15.91
CA ILE A 382 20.43 -14.42 -16.41
C ILE A 382 20.72 -12.93 -16.38
N ASP A 383 20.60 -12.27 -17.52
CA ASP A 383 20.74 -10.83 -17.63
C ASP A 383 19.47 -10.12 -17.17
N ARG A 384 19.60 -8.89 -16.66
CA ARG A 384 18.45 -8.03 -16.38
C ARG A 384 17.59 -7.85 -17.63
N ASN A 385 16.31 -7.60 -17.41
CA ASN A 385 15.30 -7.48 -18.45
C ASN A 385 15.12 -8.77 -19.29
N THR A 386 15.50 -9.92 -18.74
CA THR A 386 15.12 -11.22 -19.33
C THR A 386 13.66 -11.49 -18.99
N THR A 387 12.86 -11.83 -20.01
CA THR A 387 11.44 -12.19 -19.85
C THR A 387 11.26 -13.38 -18.91
N ILE A 388 10.30 -13.33 -18.02
CA ILE A 388 9.96 -14.39 -17.07
C ILE A 388 8.55 -14.95 -17.35
N PRO A 389 8.31 -16.27 -17.08
CA PRO A 389 9.24 -17.22 -16.46
C PRO A 389 10.39 -17.62 -17.37
N THR A 390 11.54 -17.96 -16.79
CA THR A 390 12.72 -18.39 -17.57
C THR A 390 13.59 -19.38 -16.79
N SER A 391 14.31 -20.21 -17.51
CA SER A 391 15.30 -21.14 -16.96
C SER A 391 16.59 -21.06 -17.76
N LYS A 392 17.72 -20.93 -17.07
CA LYS A 392 19.05 -20.88 -17.67
C LYS A 392 20.03 -21.74 -16.90
N SER A 393 20.80 -22.55 -17.60
CA SER A 393 21.83 -23.42 -17.04
C SER A 393 23.19 -23.13 -17.64
N GLN A 394 24.22 -23.23 -16.81
CA GLN A 394 25.63 -23.15 -17.24
C GLN A 394 26.48 -24.15 -16.47
N VAL A 395 27.45 -24.74 -17.16
CA VAL A 395 28.40 -25.70 -16.55
C VAL A 395 29.63 -24.98 -16.06
N PHE A 396 29.95 -25.20 -14.79
CA PHE A 396 31.14 -24.71 -14.09
C PHE A 396 32.03 -25.92 -13.70
N SER A 397 33.18 -25.62 -13.13
CA SER A 397 34.09 -26.67 -12.67
C SER A 397 34.75 -26.30 -11.34
N THR A 398 35.52 -27.24 -10.77
CA THR A 398 36.27 -27.03 -9.53
C THR A 398 37.47 -26.12 -9.75
N ALA A 399 37.82 -25.34 -8.73
CA ALA A 399 38.95 -24.39 -8.73
C ALA A 399 40.25 -25.04 -8.22
N ALA A 400 40.17 -26.19 -7.53
CA ALA A 400 41.31 -26.90 -6.97
C ALA A 400 41.28 -28.39 -7.30
N ASP A 401 42.44 -29.06 -7.28
CA ASP A 401 42.56 -30.50 -7.47
C ASP A 401 41.91 -31.23 -6.30
N ASN A 402 41.20 -32.33 -6.62
CA ASN A 402 40.53 -33.21 -5.65
C ASN A 402 39.55 -32.47 -4.71
N GLN A 403 38.95 -31.40 -5.18
CA GLN A 403 37.97 -30.60 -4.43
C GLN A 403 36.68 -31.45 -4.23
N PRO A 404 36.30 -31.79 -2.96
CA PRO A 404 35.18 -32.71 -2.70
C PRO A 404 33.83 -32.02 -2.72
N ALA A 405 33.81 -30.69 -2.74
CA ALA A 405 32.59 -29.87 -2.69
C ALA A 405 32.81 -28.49 -3.32
N VAL A 406 31.73 -27.86 -3.76
CA VAL A 406 31.71 -26.45 -4.21
C VAL A 406 30.64 -25.67 -3.45
N ASP A 407 31.00 -24.47 -3.06
CA ASP A 407 30.04 -23.52 -2.50
C ASP A 407 29.45 -22.67 -3.64
N ILE A 408 28.13 -22.65 -3.75
CA ILE A 408 27.40 -21.86 -4.74
C ILE A 408 26.92 -20.61 -4.05
N HIS A 409 27.59 -19.49 -4.32
CA HIS A 409 27.22 -18.17 -3.83
C HIS A 409 26.35 -17.46 -4.86
N VAL A 410 25.06 -17.36 -4.58
CA VAL A 410 24.05 -16.79 -5.50
C VAL A 410 23.98 -15.28 -5.31
N LEU A 411 24.07 -14.56 -6.41
CA LEU A 411 24.20 -13.10 -6.45
C LEU A 411 23.16 -12.45 -7.35
N GLN A 412 22.75 -11.24 -6.98
CA GLN A 412 21.89 -10.38 -7.79
C GLN A 412 22.52 -8.98 -7.89
N GLY A 413 22.62 -8.45 -9.11
CA GLY A 413 23.13 -7.11 -9.36
C GLY A 413 23.91 -6.99 -10.67
N GLU A 414 24.48 -5.80 -10.89
CA GLU A 414 25.16 -5.46 -12.15
C GLU A 414 26.66 -5.27 -12.03
N ARG A 415 27.21 -5.39 -10.82
CA ARG A 415 28.63 -5.14 -10.57
C ARG A 415 29.47 -6.36 -10.96
N PRO A 416 30.69 -6.15 -11.50
CA PRO A 416 31.58 -7.26 -11.90
C PRO A 416 32.08 -8.10 -10.73
N MET A 417 32.26 -7.50 -9.55
CA MET A 417 32.77 -8.20 -8.38
C MET A 417 31.63 -8.71 -7.49
N ALA A 418 31.74 -9.96 -7.02
CA ALA A 418 30.73 -10.62 -6.19
C ALA A 418 30.38 -9.80 -4.92
N ARG A 419 31.38 -9.26 -4.24
CA ARG A 419 31.22 -8.47 -3.00
C ARG A 419 30.40 -7.19 -3.17
N ASP A 420 30.31 -6.68 -4.40
CA ASP A 420 29.63 -5.42 -4.72
C ASP A 420 28.17 -5.66 -5.18
N ASN A 421 27.74 -6.92 -5.19
CA ASN A 421 26.40 -7.37 -5.52
C ASN A 421 25.65 -7.89 -4.28
N LYS A 422 24.35 -7.99 -4.38
CA LYS A 422 23.54 -8.54 -3.30
C LYS A 422 23.64 -10.06 -3.27
N THR A 423 24.03 -10.61 -2.11
CA THR A 423 23.93 -12.06 -1.85
C THR A 423 22.46 -12.43 -1.68
N LEU A 424 21.98 -13.35 -2.50
CA LEU A 424 20.65 -13.95 -2.36
C LEU A 424 20.66 -15.19 -1.48
N GLY A 425 21.74 -15.96 -1.54
CA GLY A 425 21.91 -17.15 -0.73
C GLY A 425 23.23 -17.85 -1.00
N MET A 426 23.53 -18.84 -0.18
CA MET A 426 24.70 -19.70 -0.34
C MET A 426 24.34 -21.14 0.01
N PHE A 427 24.74 -22.08 -0.81
CA PHE A 427 24.58 -23.51 -0.53
C PHE A 427 25.76 -24.32 -1.05
N LYS A 428 25.94 -25.51 -0.50
CA LYS A 428 27.08 -26.35 -0.78
C LYS A 428 26.65 -27.62 -1.51
N LEU A 429 27.33 -27.91 -2.62
CA LEU A 429 27.23 -29.20 -3.31
C LEU A 429 28.41 -30.10 -2.91
N ASP A 430 28.12 -31.13 -2.14
CA ASP A 430 29.09 -32.10 -1.64
C ASP A 430 29.16 -33.38 -2.47
N GLY A 431 30.29 -34.11 -2.31
CA GLY A 431 30.46 -35.46 -2.86
C GLY A 431 30.82 -35.49 -4.32
N ILE A 432 31.55 -34.49 -4.75
CA ILE A 432 32.22 -34.45 -6.05
C ILE A 432 33.34 -35.48 -6.04
N ALA A 433 33.42 -36.29 -7.09
CA ALA A 433 34.49 -37.30 -7.22
C ALA A 433 35.86 -36.62 -7.31
N PRO A 434 36.92 -37.18 -6.64
CA PRO A 434 38.28 -36.68 -6.75
C PRO A 434 38.74 -36.64 -8.21
N ALA A 435 39.12 -35.47 -8.68
CA ALA A 435 39.61 -35.23 -10.03
C ALA A 435 40.51 -33.98 -10.07
N PRO A 436 41.35 -33.81 -11.09
CA PRO A 436 42.05 -32.55 -11.30
C PRO A 436 41.08 -31.38 -11.48
N ARG A 437 41.53 -30.19 -11.07
CA ARG A 437 40.74 -28.97 -11.28
C ARG A 437 40.31 -28.80 -12.74
N GLY A 438 39.12 -28.32 -12.96
CA GLY A 438 38.56 -28.10 -14.30
C GLY A 438 37.94 -29.34 -14.97
N ILE A 439 38.05 -30.55 -14.36
CA ILE A 439 37.46 -31.78 -14.90
C ILE A 439 36.02 -32.01 -14.43
N PRO A 440 35.66 -31.85 -13.13
CA PRO A 440 34.28 -32.00 -12.70
C PRO A 440 33.35 -31.01 -13.42
N GLN A 441 32.17 -31.49 -13.80
CA GLN A 441 31.15 -30.68 -14.48
C GLN A 441 29.97 -30.38 -13.53
N ILE A 442 29.93 -29.18 -13.03
CA ILE A 442 28.88 -28.70 -12.11
C ILE A 442 27.92 -27.84 -12.91
N GLU A 443 26.75 -28.36 -13.20
CA GLU A 443 25.68 -27.62 -13.87
C GLU A 443 24.90 -26.82 -12.85
N VAL A 444 24.93 -25.49 -12.98
CA VAL A 444 24.14 -24.57 -12.15
C VAL A 444 22.98 -24.07 -12.99
N THR A 445 21.76 -24.21 -12.46
CA THR A 445 20.52 -23.82 -13.12
C THR A 445 19.83 -22.75 -12.28
N PHE A 446 19.42 -21.68 -12.93
CA PHE A 446 18.55 -20.65 -12.39
C PHE A 446 17.19 -20.77 -13.04
N ASP A 447 16.15 -20.95 -12.23
CA ASP A 447 14.75 -20.94 -12.64
C ASP A 447 14.06 -19.74 -12.00
N ILE A 448 13.41 -18.90 -12.80
CA ILE A 448 12.58 -17.78 -12.32
C ILE A 448 11.14 -18.09 -12.66
N ASP A 449 10.28 -18.09 -11.66
CA ASP A 449 8.84 -18.33 -11.84
C ASP A 449 8.10 -17.07 -12.37
N VAL A 450 6.80 -17.21 -12.61
CA VAL A 450 5.92 -16.12 -13.07
C VAL A 450 5.79 -14.96 -12.08
N ASN A 451 6.17 -15.15 -10.82
CA ASN A 451 6.16 -14.14 -9.76
C ASN A 451 7.53 -13.43 -9.61
N GLY A 452 8.52 -13.86 -10.38
CA GLY A 452 9.89 -13.38 -10.28
C GLY A 452 10.69 -14.01 -9.12
N ILE A 453 10.21 -15.13 -8.57
CA ILE A 453 10.88 -15.84 -7.48
C ILE A 453 11.95 -16.78 -8.07
N VAL A 454 13.14 -16.72 -7.52
CA VAL A 454 14.33 -17.41 -8.04
C VAL A 454 14.58 -18.72 -7.30
N HIS A 455 14.74 -19.79 -8.07
CA HIS A 455 15.21 -21.11 -7.61
C HIS A 455 16.56 -21.40 -8.24
N VAL A 456 17.54 -21.80 -7.44
CA VAL A 456 18.86 -22.16 -7.94
C VAL A 456 19.20 -23.58 -7.56
N SER A 457 19.62 -24.36 -8.53
CA SER A 457 20.12 -25.73 -8.31
C SER A 457 21.51 -25.91 -8.88
N ALA A 458 22.29 -26.80 -8.25
CA ALA A 458 23.57 -27.23 -8.73
C ALA A 458 23.63 -28.77 -8.78
N LYS A 459 24.14 -29.32 -9.86
CA LYS A 459 24.23 -30.77 -10.10
C LYS A 459 25.62 -31.14 -10.62
N ASP A 460 26.28 -32.07 -9.94
CA ASP A 460 27.46 -32.72 -10.49
C ASP A 460 27.05 -33.77 -11.54
N LYS A 461 27.40 -33.52 -12.79
CA LYS A 461 27.08 -34.43 -13.91
C LYS A 461 27.79 -35.77 -13.84
N GLY A 462 28.92 -35.83 -13.14
CA GLY A 462 29.71 -37.09 -12.96
C GLY A 462 29.08 -38.01 -11.95
N THR A 463 28.70 -37.53 -10.79
CA THR A 463 28.13 -38.35 -9.70
C THR A 463 26.60 -38.37 -9.68
N GLY A 464 25.96 -37.42 -10.37
CA GLY A 464 24.51 -37.24 -10.35
C GLY A 464 23.98 -36.56 -9.09
N LYS A 465 24.84 -36.22 -8.13
CA LYS A 465 24.45 -35.50 -6.90
C LYS A 465 23.97 -34.10 -7.23
N SER A 466 22.93 -33.67 -6.55
CA SER A 466 22.37 -32.33 -6.73
C SER A 466 22.00 -31.70 -5.39
N GLN A 467 22.08 -30.39 -5.34
CA GLN A 467 21.57 -29.54 -4.26
C GLN A 467 20.86 -28.34 -4.87
N SER A 468 19.89 -27.79 -4.16
CA SER A 468 19.15 -26.63 -4.60
C SER A 468 18.84 -25.70 -3.44
N ILE A 469 18.66 -24.44 -3.75
CA ILE A 469 18.12 -23.44 -2.86
C ILE A 469 16.99 -22.74 -3.59
N THR A 470 15.83 -22.65 -2.95
CA THR A 470 14.88 -21.63 -3.28
C THR A 470 15.36 -20.38 -2.57
N ILE A 471 15.48 -19.28 -3.28
CA ILE A 471 15.84 -18.03 -2.65
C ILE A 471 14.67 -17.62 -1.76
N GLN A 472 14.60 -18.28 -0.62
CA GLN A 472 13.77 -17.86 0.48
C GLN A 472 14.60 -16.86 1.26
N ASN A 473 14.03 -15.71 1.44
CA ASN A 473 14.68 -14.65 2.17
C ASN A 473 15.21 -15.14 3.53
N ASN A 474 16.34 -14.62 3.94
CA ASN A 474 16.71 -14.51 5.35
C ASN A 474 15.75 -13.59 6.14
N SER A 475 14.50 -13.48 5.75
CA SER A 475 13.45 -12.77 6.50
C SER A 475 13.05 -13.51 7.78
N GLY A 476 13.65 -14.67 8.02
CA GLY A 476 13.56 -15.36 9.30
C GLY A 476 12.25 -16.08 9.58
N LEU A 477 11.29 -16.11 8.66
CA LEU A 477 10.06 -16.88 8.84
C LEU A 477 10.21 -18.25 8.18
N SER A 478 10.14 -19.32 8.98
CA SER A 478 10.00 -20.70 8.47
C SER A 478 8.54 -20.95 8.03
N GLU A 479 8.33 -21.99 7.22
CA GLU A 479 6.99 -22.45 6.83
C GLU A 479 6.11 -22.69 8.07
N GLU A 480 6.69 -23.29 9.13
CA GLU A 480 6.02 -23.55 10.40
C GLU A 480 5.63 -22.26 11.14
N GLU A 481 6.44 -21.21 11.03
CA GLU A 481 6.13 -19.89 11.61
C GLU A 481 5.01 -19.19 10.84
N ILE A 482 4.99 -19.27 9.52
CA ILE A 482 3.90 -18.75 8.69
C ILE A 482 2.59 -19.46 9.02
N GLU A 483 2.60 -20.82 9.08
CA GLU A 483 1.42 -21.60 9.46
C GLU A 483 0.91 -21.26 10.87
N ARG A 484 1.84 -21.01 11.82
CA ARG A 484 1.48 -20.56 13.16
C ARG A 484 0.78 -19.21 13.12
N MET A 485 1.31 -18.23 12.38
CA MET A 485 0.74 -16.89 12.25
C MET A 485 -0.64 -16.91 11.58
N VAL A 486 -0.82 -17.75 10.56
CA VAL A 486 -2.14 -17.97 9.92
C VAL A 486 -3.13 -18.51 10.94
N ARG A 487 -2.75 -19.51 11.72
CA ARG A 487 -3.60 -20.10 12.75
C ARG A 487 -3.95 -19.12 13.86
N GLU A 488 -2.96 -18.37 14.38
CA GLU A 488 -3.21 -17.33 15.38
C GLU A 488 -4.18 -16.24 14.86
N ALA A 489 -4.08 -15.87 13.58
CA ALA A 489 -4.99 -14.92 12.97
C ALA A 489 -6.43 -15.47 12.85
N GLU A 490 -6.59 -16.77 12.57
CA GLU A 490 -7.91 -17.43 12.54
C GLU A 490 -8.48 -17.63 13.95
N GLU A 491 -7.65 -18.01 14.93
CA GLU A 491 -8.08 -18.19 16.32
C GLU A 491 -8.61 -16.90 16.94
N HIS A 492 -8.01 -15.76 16.60
CA HIS A 492 -8.44 -14.45 17.10
C HIS A 492 -9.55 -13.79 16.27
N LYS A 493 -9.90 -14.34 15.11
CA LYS A 493 -10.89 -13.74 14.21
C LYS A 493 -12.23 -13.45 14.90
N ALA A 494 -12.76 -14.42 15.66
CA ALA A 494 -14.04 -14.26 16.36
C ALA A 494 -13.95 -13.23 17.49
N GLU A 495 -12.81 -13.13 18.18
CA GLU A 495 -12.57 -12.14 19.21
C GLU A 495 -12.41 -10.74 18.62
N ASP A 496 -11.72 -10.62 17.49
CA ASP A 496 -11.54 -9.38 16.75
C ASP A 496 -12.87 -8.88 16.14
N GLU A 497 -13.71 -9.77 15.61
CA GLU A 497 -15.06 -9.43 15.13
C GLU A 497 -15.95 -8.92 16.27
N LYS A 498 -15.93 -9.60 17.43
CA LYS A 498 -16.69 -9.16 18.60
C LYS A 498 -16.24 -7.78 19.08
N ARG A 499 -14.93 -7.55 19.17
CA ARG A 499 -14.37 -6.24 19.52
C ARG A 499 -14.77 -5.14 18.53
N LYS A 500 -14.77 -5.45 17.23
CA LYS A 500 -15.22 -4.52 16.20
C LYS A 500 -16.68 -4.12 16.42
N GLU A 501 -17.57 -5.09 16.64
CA GLU A 501 -18.98 -4.83 16.94
C GLU A 501 -19.14 -3.96 18.21
N GLU A 502 -18.34 -4.22 19.24
CA GLU A 502 -18.36 -3.45 20.49
C GLU A 502 -17.93 -1.99 20.25
N VAL A 503 -16.88 -1.77 19.45
CA VAL A 503 -16.42 -0.42 19.10
C VAL A 503 -17.43 0.33 18.23
N GLU A 504 -18.01 -0.34 17.24
CA GLU A 504 -19.06 0.24 16.38
C GLU A 504 -20.30 0.63 17.19
N LEU A 505 -20.70 -0.22 18.13
CA LEU A 505 -21.82 0.04 19.03
C LEU A 505 -21.53 1.25 19.94
N LYS A 506 -20.31 1.34 20.49
CA LYS A 506 -19.87 2.48 21.32
C LYS A 506 -19.87 3.78 20.51
N ASN A 507 -19.30 3.78 19.31
CA ASN A 507 -19.27 4.94 18.42
C ASN A 507 -20.69 5.40 18.04
N LYS A 508 -21.59 4.45 17.75
CA LYS A 508 -23.00 4.75 17.48
C LYS A 508 -23.68 5.42 18.70
N ALA A 509 -23.43 4.89 19.90
CA ALA A 509 -23.97 5.46 21.12
C ALA A 509 -23.44 6.87 21.40
N GLU A 510 -22.14 7.11 21.26
CA GLU A 510 -21.54 8.44 21.45
C GLU A 510 -22.09 9.46 20.43
N GLN A 511 -22.23 9.05 19.17
CA GLN A 511 -22.81 9.90 18.14
C GLN A 511 -24.26 10.24 18.43
N PHE A 512 -25.04 9.27 18.90
CA PHE A 512 -26.44 9.46 19.23
C PHE A 512 -26.63 10.34 20.47
N ILE A 513 -25.80 10.15 21.50
CA ILE A 513 -25.76 11.04 22.68
C ILE A 513 -25.51 12.49 22.25
N HIS A 514 -24.53 12.72 21.37
CA HIS A 514 -24.23 14.06 20.88
C HIS A 514 -25.41 14.68 20.09
N GLN A 515 -26.11 13.88 19.31
CA GLN A 515 -27.31 14.32 18.59
C GLN A 515 -28.44 14.68 19.55
N ILE A 516 -28.70 13.87 20.57
CA ILE A 516 -29.70 14.15 21.64
C ILE A 516 -29.33 15.41 22.40
N ASP A 517 -28.05 15.59 22.80
CA ASP A 517 -27.59 16.79 23.49
C ASP A 517 -27.80 18.05 22.65
N SER A 518 -27.63 17.98 21.34
CA SER A 518 -27.87 19.09 20.43
C SER A 518 -29.37 19.42 20.36
N THR A 519 -30.21 18.39 20.21
CA THR A 519 -31.67 18.54 20.17
C THR A 519 -32.23 19.12 21.47
N LEU A 520 -31.75 18.68 22.62
CA LEU A 520 -32.19 19.19 23.93
C LEU A 520 -31.72 20.62 24.24
N LYS A 521 -30.66 21.10 23.58
CA LYS A 521 -30.16 22.50 23.69
C LYS A 521 -30.89 23.51 22.80
N GLU A 522 -31.57 23.07 21.77
CA GLU A 522 -32.36 23.97 20.91
C GLU A 522 -33.52 24.57 21.69
N GLN A 523 -33.44 25.88 21.95
CA GLN A 523 -34.40 26.61 22.80
C GLN A 523 -35.83 26.73 22.23
N ASN A 524 -36.06 26.34 20.98
CA ASN A 524 -37.34 26.43 20.29
C ASN A 524 -38.10 25.09 20.19
N ALA A 525 -37.57 24.00 20.77
CA ALA A 525 -38.26 22.73 20.77
C ALA A 525 -39.38 22.75 21.86
N ASN A 526 -40.63 22.80 21.45
CA ASN A 526 -41.78 22.51 22.35
C ASN A 526 -41.78 21.03 22.74
N ILE A 527 -40.90 20.67 23.67
CA ILE A 527 -40.77 19.33 24.22
C ILE A 527 -41.53 19.30 25.55
N ASP A 528 -42.41 18.31 25.74
CA ASP A 528 -43.05 18.10 27.03
C ASP A 528 -42.00 17.81 28.12
N ASP A 529 -42.12 18.42 29.27
CA ASP A 529 -41.15 18.32 30.39
C ASP A 529 -40.93 16.87 30.85
N ASN A 530 -41.96 16.02 30.78
CA ASN A 530 -41.86 14.62 31.14
C ASN A 530 -41.06 13.83 30.10
N GLN A 531 -41.28 14.04 28.83
CA GLN A 531 -40.53 13.42 27.73
C GLN A 531 -39.05 13.88 27.74
N ARG A 532 -38.83 15.16 27.98
CA ARG A 532 -37.48 15.73 28.14
C ARG A 532 -36.72 15.04 29.28
N ALA A 533 -37.35 14.88 30.45
CA ALA A 533 -36.77 14.24 31.62
C ALA A 533 -36.46 12.76 31.37
N GLU A 534 -37.34 12.05 30.66
CA GLU A 534 -37.15 10.64 30.31
C GLU A 534 -35.97 10.46 29.31
N VAL A 535 -35.94 11.25 28.25
CA VAL A 535 -34.83 11.24 27.26
C VAL A 535 -33.51 11.59 27.94
N GLN A 536 -33.49 12.62 28.80
CA GLN A 536 -32.29 13.01 29.54
C GLN A 536 -31.80 11.90 30.47
N LYS A 537 -32.69 11.21 31.17
CA LYS A 537 -32.35 10.08 32.03
C LYS A 537 -31.74 8.93 31.24
N LEU A 538 -32.37 8.54 30.12
CA LEU A 538 -31.86 7.45 29.27
C LEU A 538 -30.53 7.82 28.62
N ARG A 539 -30.35 9.08 28.22
CA ARG A 539 -29.09 9.61 27.72
C ARG A 539 -27.97 9.50 28.76
N ASP A 540 -28.25 9.85 30.02
CA ASP A 540 -27.26 9.78 31.10
C ASP A 540 -26.91 8.32 31.46
N GLU A 541 -27.92 7.43 31.43
CA GLU A 541 -27.71 5.99 31.61
C GLU A 541 -26.88 5.40 30.46
N LEU A 542 -27.11 5.83 29.22
CA LEU A 542 -26.33 5.41 28.07
C LEU A 542 -24.88 5.94 28.16
N GLN A 543 -24.70 7.21 28.54
CA GLN A 543 -23.35 7.78 28.74
C GLN A 543 -22.57 7.00 29.81
N LYS A 544 -23.23 6.63 30.89
CA LYS A 544 -22.59 5.80 31.92
C LYS A 544 -22.16 4.44 31.40
N ALA A 545 -22.99 3.76 30.59
CA ALA A 545 -22.65 2.48 30.00
C ALA A 545 -21.47 2.62 29.00
N VAL A 546 -21.38 3.72 28.25
CA VAL A 546 -20.26 4.07 27.38
C VAL A 546 -18.97 4.24 28.19
N ASP A 547 -19.02 4.99 29.30
CA ASP A 547 -17.86 5.27 30.15
C ASP A 547 -17.33 4.02 30.87
N GLU A 548 -18.26 3.13 31.27
CA GLU A 548 -17.96 1.86 31.96
C GLU A 548 -17.60 0.72 30.97
N ASN A 549 -17.74 0.91 29.65
CA ASN A 549 -17.63 -0.10 28.61
C ASN A 549 -18.50 -1.36 28.87
N ASP A 550 -19.71 -1.15 29.40
CA ASP A 550 -20.70 -2.20 29.62
C ASP A 550 -21.57 -2.37 28.34
N PHE A 551 -21.09 -3.20 27.42
CA PHE A 551 -21.68 -3.35 26.08
C PHE A 551 -23.09 -3.96 26.10
N ASP A 552 -23.42 -4.82 27.04
CA ASP A 552 -24.76 -5.40 27.17
C ASP A 552 -25.78 -4.34 27.62
N THR A 553 -25.43 -3.56 28.62
CA THR A 553 -26.23 -2.40 29.06
C THR A 553 -26.28 -1.33 27.98
N LEU A 554 -25.18 -1.07 27.30
CA LEU A 554 -25.06 -0.06 26.24
C LEU A 554 -26.03 -0.36 25.08
N ARG A 555 -26.10 -1.60 24.60
CA ARG A 555 -27.04 -2.02 23.55
C ARG A 555 -28.49 -1.77 23.97
N THR A 556 -28.85 -2.21 25.15
CA THR A 556 -30.23 -2.06 25.68
C THR A 556 -30.59 -0.59 25.88
N LYS A 557 -29.65 0.24 26.38
CA LYS A 557 -29.91 1.67 26.63
C LYS A 557 -29.93 2.49 25.34
N LEU A 558 -29.14 2.11 24.35
CA LEU A 558 -29.18 2.75 23.03
C LEU A 558 -30.56 2.54 22.38
N GLU A 559 -31.06 1.29 22.35
CA GLU A 559 -32.39 1.00 21.79
C GLU A 559 -33.51 1.74 22.56
N ALA A 560 -33.43 1.80 23.89
CA ALA A 560 -34.41 2.53 24.70
C ALA A 560 -34.39 4.04 24.40
N LEU A 561 -33.20 4.62 24.27
CA LEU A 561 -33.05 6.04 23.94
C LEU A 561 -33.49 6.36 22.49
N GLU A 562 -33.22 5.46 21.53
CA GLU A 562 -33.72 5.59 20.16
C GLU A 562 -35.25 5.61 20.12
N GLN A 563 -35.92 4.69 20.86
CA GLN A 563 -37.38 4.66 20.96
C GLN A 563 -37.95 5.92 21.63
N ALA A 564 -37.35 6.37 22.72
CA ALA A 564 -37.79 7.59 23.41
C ALA A 564 -37.60 8.84 22.56
N ALA A 565 -36.50 8.92 21.83
CA ALA A 565 -36.24 10.04 20.90
C ALA A 565 -37.22 10.03 19.72
N HIS A 566 -37.58 8.87 19.20
CA HIS A 566 -38.58 8.73 18.15
C HIS A 566 -39.96 9.19 18.63
N ALA A 567 -40.38 8.75 19.82
CA ALA A 567 -41.63 9.18 20.43
C ALA A 567 -41.67 10.70 20.69
N MET A 568 -40.56 11.28 21.13
CA MET A 568 -40.40 12.71 21.30
C MET A 568 -40.52 13.47 19.98
N ALA A 569 -39.89 12.99 18.91
CA ALA A 569 -39.95 13.57 17.57
C ALA A 569 -41.37 13.52 17.00
N GLU A 570 -42.09 12.41 17.16
CA GLU A 570 -43.51 12.28 16.75
C GLU A 570 -44.41 13.24 17.49
N ALA A 571 -44.23 13.41 18.80
CA ALA A 571 -45.00 14.33 19.60
C ALA A 571 -44.76 15.80 19.18
N MET A 572 -43.51 16.13 18.89
CA MET A 572 -43.17 17.48 18.35
C MET A 572 -43.83 17.75 17.00
N TYR A 573 -43.87 16.74 16.12
CA TYR A 573 -44.50 16.85 14.80
C TYR A 573 -46.01 17.01 14.91
N GLN A 574 -46.68 16.29 15.83
CA GLN A 574 -48.12 16.42 16.09
C GLN A 574 -48.48 17.78 16.70
N GLN A 575 -47.67 18.31 17.62
CA GLN A 575 -47.88 19.66 18.19
C GLN A 575 -47.69 20.75 17.15
N GLN A 576 -46.74 20.62 16.23
CA GLN A 576 -46.54 21.57 15.14
C GLN A 576 -47.73 21.58 14.17
N GLN A 577 -48.34 20.44 13.89
CA GLN A 577 -49.59 20.36 13.08
C GLN A 577 -50.79 20.95 13.79
N GLN A 578 -50.90 20.85 15.12
CA GLN A 578 -52.02 21.45 15.87
C GLN A 578 -51.89 22.98 16.03
N GLN A 579 -50.68 23.53 16.04
CA GLN A 579 -50.44 24.98 16.09
C GLN A 579 -50.53 25.66 14.71
N GLY A 580 -50.44 24.87 13.61
CA GLY A 580 -50.58 25.38 12.23
C GLY A 580 -51.99 25.47 11.69
N ALA A 581 -53.03 25.11 12.46
CA ALA A 581 -54.42 25.14 12.03
C ALA A 581 -55.13 26.44 12.46
N GLN A 582 -54.77 27.57 11.83
CA GLN A 582 -55.72 28.69 11.67
C GLN A 582 -56.11 28.81 10.18
N PRO A 583 -57.39 28.90 9.86
CA PRO A 583 -57.84 28.86 8.49
C PRO A 583 -57.67 30.21 7.82
N ASN A 584 -56.75 30.35 6.90
CA ASN A 584 -56.82 31.39 5.89
C ASN A 584 -56.93 30.72 4.51
N ALA A 585 -58.18 30.69 4.05
CA ALA A 585 -58.51 30.24 2.72
C ALA A 585 -57.96 31.23 1.68
N ASN A 586 -57.11 30.76 0.80
CA ASN A 586 -57.00 31.31 -0.54
C ASN A 586 -56.70 30.16 -1.52
N PRO A 587 -57.55 29.91 -2.51
CA PRO A 587 -57.36 28.80 -3.45
C PRO A 587 -56.55 29.30 -4.65
N ASN A 588 -55.34 28.82 -4.80
CA ASN A 588 -54.62 28.60 -6.04
C ASN A 588 -53.10 28.54 -5.72
N ASP A 589 -52.60 27.34 -5.74
CA ASP A 589 -51.31 27.06 -6.38
C ASP A 589 -51.08 25.54 -6.42
N ASP A 590 -50.62 25.11 -7.56
CA ASP A 590 -50.43 23.73 -8.00
C ASP A 590 -49.54 22.89 -7.08
N VAL A 591 -50.03 21.70 -6.72
CA VAL A 591 -49.28 20.63 -6.04
C VAL A 591 -48.51 19.87 -7.08
N MET A 592 -47.17 19.87 -7.00
CA MET A 592 -46.33 18.86 -7.63
C MET A 592 -46.10 17.71 -6.65
N ASP A 593 -46.65 16.56 -6.96
CA ASP A 593 -46.39 15.29 -6.31
C ASP A 593 -44.92 14.85 -6.60
N ALA A 594 -44.18 14.61 -5.56
CA ALA A 594 -42.88 13.93 -5.66
C ALA A 594 -43.06 12.48 -5.23
N ASP A 595 -43.04 11.60 -6.21
CA ASP A 595 -43.05 10.14 -6.06
C ASP A 595 -41.68 9.65 -5.56
N PHE A 596 -41.66 9.08 -4.36
CA PHE A 596 -40.51 8.33 -3.87
C PHE A 596 -40.77 6.83 -4.11
N THR A 597 -40.11 6.27 -5.09
CA THR A 597 -39.99 4.82 -5.25
C THR A 597 -38.71 4.32 -4.60
N GLU A 598 -38.84 3.47 -3.58
CA GLU A 598 -37.81 2.57 -3.09
C GLU A 598 -37.31 1.64 -4.21
N LYS A 599 -36.00 1.60 -4.35
CA LYS A 599 -35.28 0.41 -4.86
C LYS A 599 -33.93 0.28 -4.20
#